data_a37e495751d2d599b0795be44b817d48
#
_entry.id   a37e495751d2d599b0795be44b817d48
#
_cell.length_a   1.000
_cell.length_b   1.000
_cell.length_c   1.000
_cell.angle_alpha   90.00
_cell.angle_beta   90.00
_cell.angle_gamma   90.00
#
_symmetry.space_group_name_H-M   'P 1'
#
loop_
_entity.id
_entity.type
_entity.pdbx_description
1 polymer ?
#
loop_
_entity_poly.entity_id
_entity_poly.type
_entity_poly.pdbx_seq_one_letter_code
_entity_poly.pdbx_strand_id
1 'polypeptide(L)'
;VEKMLTLADSIIYESRLAIEEVYQTMPDQQDKELQSCHGIFLRRPQKLTSEKKLSQDFLTNLYLLGLEERPEQLKFAHFMEEALDQQEASFLEAQTGLGKTFGYLLPILSRGQEKVLVTVPTKILQDQLLQKEGRLLEEVFGISFHSLKSPENYLKLDYFYQSLDREYDNRLVNRCKLQLLVWLTETKTGDLNEIGQAHRFSSYFNEIRHDGKLSKHSLFYEEDFWRLGQVKSATSRVVVTNHAYLLTRLEDDQSLLDNRVLVVDEAQKMFFALESFSQASINLTKTLQQINHLLQEEGELLQQRLLQSIQFELADAAEKHRKKASELSPEKIARLLQDVSELKTSALPELQHLFSGKYQYYWLVDEVLADHRLMTLHAGRSELLHFTDFLPERAKVILVSSTLEISSKVNLAQLLGFESYHFYKLKSKKKPLQKLFLDESFPAVVDLSTEDFAREIVACLQEVAELGLPIVVLFTSKDLLLAVSDLLALPHLAQYKNGDAGNIKRRFDRGEAGILLGSGSFWEGAGFAEQEQIIQLITRIPFDNPKDFFVQKINSRLKAEGKNAFYDYQLPLAILRLKQAIGRTRRNEHQKSAVILLDNRISSKRYGKQIQ
;
A
#
# COMPACT_ATOMS: atom_id res chain seq x y z
N VAL A 1 -9.61 20.24 22.32
CA VAL A 1 -10.44 19.49 21.33
C VAL A 1 -11.47 18.62 22.05
N GLU A 2 -11.07 17.71 22.96
CA GLU A 2 -11.98 16.77 23.64
C GLU A 2 -13.10 17.48 24.45
N LYS A 3 -12.75 18.52 25.25
CA LYS A 3 -13.73 19.33 25.99
C LYS A 3 -14.71 20.06 25.08
N MET A 4 -14.24 20.53 23.92
CA MET A 4 -15.06 21.23 22.94
C MET A 4 -15.96 20.29 22.18
N LEU A 5 -15.50 19.08 21.83
CA LEU A 5 -16.34 18.05 21.26
C LEU A 5 -17.43 17.57 22.23
N THR A 6 -17.10 17.50 23.53
CA THR A 6 -18.10 17.18 24.58
C THR A 6 -19.16 18.30 24.70
N LEU A 7 -18.74 19.56 24.65
CA LEU A 7 -19.66 20.70 24.62
C LEU A 7 -20.52 20.69 23.35
N ALA A 8 -19.87 20.46 22.20
CA ALA A 8 -20.56 20.33 20.91
C ALA A 8 -21.58 19.18 20.91
N ASP A 9 -21.25 18.02 21.50
CA ASP A 9 -22.19 16.91 21.62
C ASP A 9 -23.47 17.26 22.40
N SER A 10 -23.40 18.17 23.36
CA SER A 10 -24.57 18.62 24.11
C SER A 10 -25.43 19.63 23.33
N ILE A 11 -24.82 20.43 22.46
CA ILE A 11 -25.47 21.52 21.72
C ILE A 11 -26.02 21.01 20.36
N ILE A 12 -25.29 20.13 19.66
CA ILE A 12 -25.61 19.63 18.29
C ILE A 12 -26.91 18.81 18.24
N TYR A 13 -27.47 18.43 19.38
CA TYR A 13 -28.70 17.63 19.40
C TYR A 13 -29.90 18.35 18.76
N GLU A 14 -29.89 19.66 18.65
CA GLU A 14 -31.08 20.44 18.31
C GLU A 14 -30.99 21.34 17.08
N SER A 15 -29.84 21.74 16.56
CA SER A 15 -29.80 22.58 15.35
C SER A 15 -28.44 22.80 14.72
N ARG A 16 -28.43 23.08 13.40
CA ARG A 16 -27.31 23.49 12.56
C ARG A 16 -26.60 24.75 13.07
N LEU A 17 -27.33 25.71 13.63
CA LEU A 17 -26.79 26.94 14.21
C LEU A 17 -25.72 26.66 15.29
N ALA A 18 -25.82 25.53 15.98
CA ALA A 18 -24.87 25.13 17.00
C ALA A 18 -23.45 24.86 16.46
N ILE A 19 -23.30 24.40 15.22
CA ILE A 19 -21.96 24.19 14.64
C ILE A 19 -21.24 25.52 14.44
N GLU A 20 -21.93 26.52 13.89
CA GLU A 20 -21.40 27.86 13.65
C GLU A 20 -21.07 28.56 14.96
N GLU A 21 -21.95 28.50 15.98
CA GLU A 21 -21.74 29.08 17.29
C GLU A 21 -20.53 28.45 18.02
N VAL A 22 -20.45 27.12 18.05
CA VAL A 22 -19.33 26.41 18.67
C VAL A 22 -18.02 26.72 17.95
N TYR A 23 -18.04 26.78 16.62
CA TYR A 23 -16.84 27.05 15.83
C TYR A 23 -16.37 28.50 16.00
N GLN A 24 -17.25 29.48 16.01
CA GLN A 24 -16.92 30.90 16.20
C GLN A 24 -16.29 31.20 17.57
N THR A 25 -16.56 30.38 18.57
CA THR A 25 -15.96 30.54 19.91
C THR A 25 -14.60 29.85 20.05
N MET A 26 -14.18 29.06 19.06
CA MET A 26 -12.99 28.20 19.17
C MET A 26 -11.67 28.87 18.81
N PRO A 27 -11.50 29.50 17.65
CA PRO A 27 -10.21 30.09 17.30
C PRO A 27 -10.07 31.48 17.94
N ASP A 28 -8.91 31.77 18.48
CA ASP A 28 -8.54 33.14 18.73
C ASP A 28 -8.39 33.82 17.37
N GLN A 29 -9.33 34.73 17.04
CA GLN A 29 -9.32 35.47 15.79
C GLN A 29 -8.08 36.36 15.61
N GLN A 30 -7.32 36.59 16.68
CA GLN A 30 -6.06 37.33 16.66
C GLN A 30 -4.84 36.42 16.46
N ASP A 31 -5.01 35.10 16.39
CA ASP A 31 -3.89 34.18 16.16
C ASP A 31 -3.25 34.45 14.79
N LYS A 32 -1.99 34.94 14.84
CA LYS A 32 -1.21 35.25 13.63
C LYS A 32 -0.89 34.03 12.75
N GLU A 33 -1.03 32.84 13.31
CA GLU A 33 -0.80 31.60 12.59
C GLU A 33 -2.03 31.13 11.80
N LEU A 34 -3.19 31.76 12.00
CA LEU A 34 -4.43 31.43 11.31
C LEU A 34 -4.78 32.46 10.22
N GLN A 35 -5.47 32.00 9.22
CA GLN A 35 -6.11 32.83 8.21
C GLN A 35 -7.57 32.41 8.04
N SER A 36 -8.46 33.39 7.92
CA SER A 36 -9.87 33.14 7.63
C SER A 36 -10.11 33.11 6.11
N CYS A 37 -10.68 32.02 5.62
CA CYS A 37 -11.05 31.82 4.21
C CYS A 37 -12.53 31.43 4.17
N HIS A 38 -13.39 32.33 3.69
CA HIS A 38 -14.85 32.11 3.58
C HIS A 38 -15.51 31.60 4.87
N GLY A 39 -15.05 32.09 6.05
CA GLY A 39 -15.57 31.69 7.36
C GLY A 39 -14.94 30.42 7.93
N ILE A 40 -14.03 29.77 7.22
CA ILE A 40 -13.21 28.68 7.75
C ILE A 40 -11.83 29.19 8.13
N PHE A 41 -11.31 28.77 9.29
CA PHE A 41 -9.96 29.11 9.72
C PHE A 41 -8.99 28.02 9.29
N LEU A 42 -7.95 28.43 8.56
CA LEU A 42 -6.88 27.56 8.07
C LEU A 42 -5.55 28.00 8.69
N ARG A 43 -4.68 27.02 8.96
CA ARG A 43 -3.31 27.30 9.39
C ARG A 43 -2.50 27.92 8.25
N ARG A 44 -1.81 29.04 8.52
CA ARG A 44 -0.94 29.68 7.54
C ARG A 44 0.28 28.80 7.23
N PRO A 45 0.72 28.77 5.97
CA PRO A 45 1.97 28.11 5.60
C PRO A 45 3.14 28.70 6.39
N GLN A 46 3.90 27.86 7.07
CA GLN A 46 5.13 28.31 7.75
C GLN A 46 6.23 28.58 6.72
N LYS A 47 7.04 29.62 6.94
CA LYS A 47 8.23 29.85 6.14
C LYS A 47 9.27 28.78 6.47
N LEU A 48 9.83 28.18 5.42
CA LEU A 48 10.93 27.23 5.54
C LEU A 48 12.17 27.97 6.14
N THR A 49 12.88 27.30 7.02
CA THR A 49 14.21 27.71 7.47
C THR A 49 15.19 27.66 6.31
N SER A 50 16.21 28.53 6.29
CA SER A 50 17.24 28.48 5.26
C SER A 50 18.02 27.17 5.33
N GLU A 51 18.16 26.50 4.19
CA GLU A 51 18.92 25.25 4.09
C GLU A 51 20.40 25.49 4.41
N LYS A 52 20.96 24.68 5.30
CA LYS A 52 22.39 24.68 5.62
C LYS A 52 23.11 23.68 4.71
N LYS A 53 24.30 24.02 4.29
CA LYS A 53 25.14 23.12 3.47
C LYS A 53 25.59 21.92 4.30
N LEU A 54 25.33 20.68 3.80
CA LEU A 54 25.87 19.47 4.39
C LEU A 54 27.37 19.34 4.12
N SER A 55 28.08 18.67 5.02
CA SER A 55 29.46 18.25 4.78
C SER A 55 29.49 17.17 3.67
N GLN A 56 30.56 17.10 2.92
CA GLN A 56 30.79 15.97 2.03
C GLN A 56 31.15 14.68 2.78
N ASP A 57 31.62 14.80 4.01
CA ASP A 57 31.92 13.67 4.87
C ASP A 57 30.65 13.15 5.55
N PHE A 58 30.32 11.88 5.26
CA PHE A 58 29.15 11.19 5.78
C PHE A 58 29.10 11.18 7.32
N LEU A 59 30.24 10.87 7.95
CA LEU A 59 30.32 10.77 9.42
C LEU A 59 30.09 12.10 10.11
N THR A 60 30.63 13.20 9.57
CA THR A 60 30.38 14.55 10.07
C THR A 60 28.87 14.86 10.09
N ASN A 61 28.15 14.54 9.02
CA ASN A 61 26.69 14.76 8.97
C ASN A 61 25.96 13.87 9.97
N LEU A 62 26.39 12.60 10.12
CA LEU A 62 25.78 11.66 11.06
C LEU A 62 25.91 12.15 12.52
N TYR A 63 27.11 12.65 12.90
CA TYR A 63 27.37 13.22 14.24
C TYR A 63 26.55 14.50 14.50
N LEU A 64 26.38 15.35 13.47
CA LEU A 64 25.53 16.54 13.60
C LEU A 64 24.06 16.19 13.86
N LEU A 65 23.60 15.03 13.37
CA LEU A 65 22.29 14.48 13.65
C LEU A 65 22.19 13.79 15.03
N GLY A 66 23.29 13.72 15.79
CA GLY A 66 23.34 13.02 17.08
C GLY A 66 23.26 11.50 16.98
N LEU A 67 23.66 10.94 15.83
CA LEU A 67 23.59 9.51 15.56
C LEU A 67 24.97 8.84 15.71
N GLU A 68 24.95 7.59 16.14
CA GLU A 68 26.18 6.79 16.31
C GLU A 68 26.67 6.20 14.97
N GLU A 69 27.98 6.08 14.85
CA GLU A 69 28.63 5.41 13.72
C GLU A 69 28.32 3.92 13.73
N ARG A 70 27.96 3.41 12.54
CA ARG A 70 27.82 1.98 12.26
C ARG A 70 28.66 1.62 11.04
N PRO A 71 29.69 0.74 11.19
CA PRO A 71 30.59 0.43 10.08
C PRO A 71 29.93 -0.11 8.82
N GLU A 72 28.81 -0.82 8.97
CA GLU A 72 28.05 -1.33 7.83
C GLU A 72 27.27 -0.21 7.12
N GLN A 73 26.75 0.78 7.87
CA GLN A 73 26.10 1.94 7.31
C GLN A 73 27.07 2.84 6.52
N LEU A 74 28.28 3.02 7.03
CA LEU A 74 29.33 3.75 6.34
C LEU A 74 29.69 3.10 4.99
N LYS A 75 29.84 1.78 4.96
CA LYS A 75 30.07 1.04 3.70
C LYS A 75 28.90 1.18 2.73
N PHE A 76 27.67 1.16 3.24
CA PHE A 76 26.49 1.36 2.43
C PHE A 76 26.47 2.78 1.83
N ALA A 77 26.82 3.80 2.61
CA ALA A 77 26.92 5.18 2.14
C ALA A 77 28.00 5.30 1.04
N HIS A 78 29.13 4.62 1.17
CA HIS A 78 30.15 4.59 0.13
C HIS A 78 29.67 3.92 -1.16
N PHE A 79 28.96 2.79 -1.09
CA PHE A 79 28.32 2.21 -2.27
C PHE A 79 27.29 3.15 -2.90
N MET A 80 26.61 3.96 -2.08
CA MET A 80 25.69 4.96 -2.57
C MET A 80 26.43 6.06 -3.34
N GLU A 81 27.57 6.52 -2.85
CA GLU A 81 28.41 7.50 -3.55
C GLU A 81 28.89 6.96 -4.90
N GLU A 82 29.39 5.72 -4.94
CA GLU A 82 29.76 5.07 -6.20
C GLU A 82 28.57 4.94 -7.16
N ALA A 83 27.40 4.54 -6.63
CA ALA A 83 26.17 4.40 -7.41
C ALA A 83 25.73 5.73 -8.02
N LEU A 84 25.93 6.86 -7.33
CA LEU A 84 25.60 8.19 -7.86
C LEU A 84 26.47 8.59 -9.05
N ASP A 85 27.67 8.03 -9.19
CA ASP A 85 28.58 8.31 -10.31
C ASP A 85 28.27 7.46 -11.56
N GLN A 86 27.47 6.39 -11.41
CA GLN A 86 27.09 5.55 -12.55
C GLN A 86 26.02 6.23 -13.42
N GLN A 87 25.99 5.93 -14.70
CA GLN A 87 24.95 6.38 -15.62
C GLN A 87 23.72 5.47 -15.58
N GLU A 88 23.94 4.18 -15.39
CA GLU A 88 22.89 3.16 -15.34
C GLU A 88 22.25 3.07 -13.96
N ALA A 89 21.11 2.38 -13.90
CA ALA A 89 20.45 2.08 -12.62
C ALA A 89 21.38 1.29 -11.69
N SER A 90 21.30 1.58 -10.40
CA SER A 90 22.12 0.92 -9.40
C SER A 90 21.25 0.19 -8.36
N PHE A 91 21.60 -1.05 -8.09
CA PHE A 91 20.91 -1.92 -7.12
C PHE A 91 21.80 -2.15 -5.91
N LEU A 92 21.33 -1.75 -4.72
CA LEU A 92 22.06 -1.87 -3.46
C LEU A 92 21.35 -2.87 -2.55
N GLU A 93 21.98 -4.02 -2.29
CA GLU A 93 21.48 -5.02 -1.34
C GLU A 93 22.07 -4.77 0.05
N ALA A 94 21.17 -4.45 0.99
CA ALA A 94 21.53 -4.21 2.39
C ALA A 94 20.43 -4.69 3.34
N GLN A 95 20.81 -5.32 4.44
CA GLN A 95 19.87 -5.86 5.43
C GLN A 95 19.01 -4.79 6.10
N THR A 96 17.87 -5.20 6.65
CA THR A 96 17.02 -4.34 7.49
C THR A 96 17.75 -3.95 8.78
N GLY A 97 17.47 -2.75 9.32
CA GLY A 97 18.07 -2.27 10.57
C GLY A 97 19.44 -1.60 10.43
N LEU A 98 20.02 -1.57 9.24
CA LEU A 98 21.33 -0.95 8.96
C LEU A 98 21.31 0.59 9.06
N GLY A 99 20.15 1.22 9.01
CA GLY A 99 20.05 2.68 8.88
C GLY A 99 20.12 3.15 7.42
N LYS A 100 19.54 2.37 6.50
CA LYS A 100 19.57 2.64 5.05
C LYS A 100 19.14 4.05 4.69
N THR A 101 18.11 4.58 5.35
CA THR A 101 17.52 5.89 5.03
C THR A 101 18.55 7.02 5.08
N PHE A 102 19.29 7.16 6.18
CA PHE A 102 20.40 8.13 6.24
C PHE A 102 21.54 7.73 5.32
N GLY A 103 21.79 6.41 5.16
CA GLY A 103 22.81 5.89 4.28
C GLY A 103 22.63 6.26 2.80
N TYR A 104 21.39 6.48 2.31
CA TYR A 104 21.17 6.97 0.96
C TYR A 104 20.87 8.48 0.90
N LEU A 105 20.17 9.07 1.89
CA LEU A 105 19.85 10.49 1.85
C LEU A 105 21.08 11.39 2.02
N LEU A 106 21.95 11.12 3.01
CA LEU A 106 23.09 11.98 3.29
C LEU A 106 24.06 12.09 2.12
N PRO A 107 24.50 10.98 1.45
CA PRO A 107 25.37 11.08 0.28
C PRO A 107 24.76 11.88 -0.88
N ILE A 108 23.45 11.71 -1.15
CA ILE A 108 22.79 12.47 -2.22
C ILE A 108 22.74 13.95 -1.88
N LEU A 109 22.27 14.29 -0.67
CA LEU A 109 22.06 15.67 -0.24
C LEU A 109 23.38 16.45 -0.05
N SER A 110 24.49 15.76 0.28
CA SER A 110 25.81 16.38 0.41
C SER A 110 26.40 16.83 -0.93
N ARG A 111 25.95 16.29 -2.07
CA ARG A 111 26.41 16.70 -3.41
C ARG A 111 25.90 18.07 -3.89
N GLY A 112 25.21 18.80 -3.01
CA GLY A 112 24.82 20.17 -3.28
C GLY A 112 23.34 20.33 -3.64
N GLN A 113 22.99 20.72 -4.88
CA GLN A 113 21.60 21.08 -5.23
C GLN A 113 20.74 19.92 -5.76
N GLU A 114 21.18 18.69 -5.65
CA GLU A 114 20.41 17.54 -6.14
C GLU A 114 19.12 17.37 -5.34
N LYS A 115 18.02 17.20 -6.04
CA LYS A 115 16.71 16.87 -5.47
C LYS A 115 16.53 15.35 -5.45
N VAL A 116 15.77 14.88 -4.45
CA VAL A 116 15.55 13.43 -4.27
C VAL A 116 14.06 13.13 -4.29
N LEU A 117 13.69 12.07 -4.99
CA LEU A 117 12.40 11.43 -4.87
C LEU A 117 12.59 10.06 -4.24
N VAL A 118 12.06 9.87 -3.06
CA VAL A 118 12.08 8.56 -2.37
C VAL A 118 10.72 7.91 -2.51
N THR A 119 10.69 6.67 -2.96
CA THR A 119 9.47 5.89 -2.95
C THR A 119 9.60 4.70 -2.00
N VAL A 120 8.56 4.49 -1.19
CA VAL A 120 8.46 3.44 -0.17
C VAL A 120 7.23 2.57 -0.40
N PRO A 121 7.14 1.35 0.15
CA PRO A 121 6.03 0.43 -0.14
C PRO A 121 4.65 0.93 0.25
N THR A 122 4.52 1.62 1.39
CA THR A 122 3.22 1.94 2.00
C THR A 122 3.16 3.38 2.51
N LYS A 123 1.93 3.93 2.60
CA LYS A 123 1.67 5.24 3.21
C LYS A 123 2.19 5.34 4.66
N ILE A 124 2.11 4.25 5.42
CA ILE A 124 2.61 4.19 6.81
C ILE A 124 4.13 4.40 6.86
N LEU A 125 4.87 3.72 5.99
CA LEU A 125 6.32 3.89 5.89
C LEU A 125 6.70 5.28 5.37
N GLN A 126 5.90 5.85 4.46
CA GLN A 126 6.04 7.22 3.98
C GLN A 126 5.92 8.22 5.15
N ASP A 127 4.90 8.10 5.97
CA ASP A 127 4.69 8.96 7.13
C ASP A 127 5.77 8.76 8.21
N GLN A 128 6.20 7.52 8.45
CA GLN A 128 7.29 7.21 9.38
C GLN A 128 8.61 7.85 8.96
N LEU A 129 8.97 7.77 7.67
CA LEU A 129 10.19 8.39 7.15
C LEU A 129 10.17 9.91 7.36
N LEU A 130 9.03 10.54 7.10
CA LEU A 130 8.88 11.99 7.29
C LEU A 130 8.94 12.41 8.76
N GLN A 131 8.25 11.67 9.64
CA GLN A 131 8.17 12.00 11.07
C GLN A 131 9.46 11.74 11.84
N LYS A 132 10.31 10.81 11.36
CA LYS A 132 11.58 10.45 12.00
C LYS A 132 12.76 11.11 11.28
N GLU A 133 13.17 10.51 10.17
CA GLU A 133 14.37 10.91 9.45
C GLU A 133 14.20 12.30 8.81
N GLY A 134 13.05 12.54 8.18
CA GLY A 134 12.74 13.81 7.53
C GLY A 134 12.73 14.96 8.52
N ARG A 135 12.04 14.79 9.63
CA ARG A 135 11.99 15.80 10.70
C ARG A 135 13.38 16.14 11.25
N LEU A 136 14.22 15.13 11.50
CA LEU A 136 15.55 15.34 12.02
C LEU A 136 16.44 16.12 11.03
N LEU A 137 16.35 15.79 9.72
CA LEU A 137 17.08 16.50 8.66
C LEU A 137 16.56 17.92 8.45
N GLU A 138 15.26 18.16 8.62
CA GLU A 138 14.67 19.49 8.56
C GLU A 138 15.10 20.35 9.75
N GLU A 139 15.09 19.82 10.97
CA GLU A 139 15.47 20.55 12.19
C GLU A 139 16.97 20.91 12.20
N VAL A 140 17.86 20.01 11.78
CA VAL A 140 19.32 20.23 11.84
C VAL A 140 19.84 20.99 10.63
N PHE A 141 19.41 20.62 9.42
CA PHE A 141 19.96 21.13 8.17
C PHE A 141 19.00 22.06 7.41
N GLY A 142 17.74 22.19 7.83
CA GLY A 142 16.73 22.99 7.13
C GLY A 142 16.31 22.41 5.79
N ILE A 143 16.51 21.10 5.58
CA ILE A 143 16.16 20.43 4.33
C ILE A 143 14.64 20.29 4.21
N SER A 144 14.08 20.75 3.10
CA SER A 144 12.64 20.69 2.86
C SER A 144 12.20 19.29 2.43
N PHE A 145 11.27 18.72 3.21
CA PHE A 145 10.61 17.46 2.92
C PHE A 145 9.16 17.68 2.51
N HIS A 146 8.67 16.87 1.58
CA HIS A 146 7.25 16.85 1.22
C HIS A 146 6.75 15.41 1.03
N SER A 147 5.53 15.15 1.57
CA SER A 147 4.80 13.91 1.37
C SER A 147 3.87 14.03 0.17
N LEU A 148 4.15 13.30 -0.90
CA LEU A 148 3.32 13.30 -2.09
C LEU A 148 2.40 12.06 -2.07
N LYS A 149 1.09 12.30 -1.88
CA LYS A 149 0.05 11.26 -1.83
C LYS A 149 -0.98 11.50 -2.94
N SER A 150 -1.78 10.47 -3.23
CA SER A 150 -2.89 10.59 -4.18
C SER A 150 -3.95 11.58 -3.68
N PRO A 151 -4.70 12.25 -4.58
CA PRO A 151 -5.66 13.29 -4.22
C PRO A 151 -6.69 12.83 -3.19
N GLU A 152 -7.15 11.61 -3.26
CA GLU A 152 -8.12 11.01 -2.33
C GLU A 152 -7.70 11.00 -0.85
N ASN A 153 -6.43 11.27 -0.55
CA ASN A 153 -5.95 11.40 0.84
C ASN A 153 -6.18 12.81 1.40
N TYR A 154 -6.46 13.78 0.55
CA TYR A 154 -6.60 15.17 0.95
C TYR A 154 -8.06 15.58 1.08
N LEU A 155 -8.33 16.49 2.02
CA LEU A 155 -9.62 17.16 2.12
C LEU A 155 -9.78 18.12 0.93
N LYS A 156 -10.92 18.05 0.22
CA LYS A 156 -11.32 19.06 -0.76
C LYS A 156 -12.17 20.12 -0.07
N LEU A 157 -11.59 21.30 0.10
CA LEU A 157 -12.23 22.38 0.86
C LEU A 157 -13.60 22.78 0.29
N ASP A 158 -13.77 22.82 -1.04
CA ASP A 158 -15.07 23.10 -1.66
C ASP A 158 -16.15 22.11 -1.26
N TYR A 159 -15.85 20.80 -1.30
CA TYR A 159 -16.81 19.77 -0.95
C TYR A 159 -17.14 19.78 0.55
N PHE A 160 -16.11 20.00 1.37
CA PHE A 160 -16.32 20.16 2.80
C PHE A 160 -17.17 21.38 3.13
N TYR A 161 -16.86 22.53 2.52
CA TYR A 161 -17.63 23.78 2.70
C TYR A 161 -19.10 23.59 2.33
N GLN A 162 -19.38 23.02 1.14
CA GLN A 162 -20.75 22.71 0.72
C GLN A 162 -21.47 21.74 1.67
N SER A 163 -20.73 20.81 2.28
CA SER A 163 -21.31 19.88 3.25
C SER A 163 -21.73 20.53 4.55
N LEU A 164 -21.13 21.68 4.93
CA LEU A 164 -21.51 22.41 6.14
C LEU A 164 -22.96 22.91 6.08
N ASP A 165 -23.46 23.19 4.88
CA ASP A 165 -24.82 23.70 4.64
C ASP A 165 -25.94 22.66 4.66
N ARG A 166 -25.61 21.36 4.85
CA ARG A 166 -26.61 20.28 4.85
C ARG A 166 -27.40 20.23 6.16
N GLU A 167 -28.72 20.34 6.06
CA GLU A 167 -29.63 20.41 7.21
C GLU A 167 -29.90 19.05 7.89
N TYR A 168 -29.77 17.95 7.16
CA TYR A 168 -30.23 16.63 7.60
C TYR A 168 -29.11 15.63 7.95
N ASP A 169 -27.90 16.10 8.17
CA ASP A 169 -26.80 15.22 8.57
C ASP A 169 -27.01 14.69 10.00
N ASN A 170 -26.67 13.42 10.18
CA ASN A 170 -26.79 12.78 11.48
C ASN A 170 -25.74 13.33 12.48
N ARG A 171 -25.98 13.07 13.78
CA ARG A 171 -25.10 13.54 14.88
C ARG A 171 -23.62 13.17 14.69
N LEU A 172 -23.33 11.97 14.15
CA LEU A 172 -21.94 11.54 13.93
C LEU A 172 -21.25 12.37 12.85
N VAL A 173 -21.93 12.66 11.75
CA VAL A 173 -21.41 13.50 10.67
C VAL A 173 -21.19 14.93 11.18
N ASN A 174 -22.14 15.51 11.92
CA ASN A 174 -22.01 16.85 12.50
C ASN A 174 -20.83 16.94 13.48
N ARG A 175 -20.64 15.91 14.31
CA ARG A 175 -19.45 15.82 15.17
C ARG A 175 -18.15 15.75 14.35
N CYS A 176 -18.15 15.00 13.26
CA CYS A 176 -17.01 14.93 12.36
C CYS A 176 -16.71 16.28 11.69
N LYS A 177 -17.73 17.03 11.27
CA LYS A 177 -17.57 18.38 10.71
C LYS A 177 -16.87 19.31 11.71
N LEU A 178 -17.31 19.33 12.97
CA LEU A 178 -16.64 20.11 14.01
C LEU A 178 -15.19 19.68 14.24
N GLN A 179 -14.95 18.38 14.27
CA GLN A 179 -13.58 17.85 14.39
C GLN A 179 -12.70 18.31 13.23
N LEU A 180 -13.22 18.30 12.01
CA LEU A 180 -12.52 18.78 10.81
C LEU A 180 -12.26 20.29 10.86
N LEU A 181 -13.22 21.12 11.30
CA LEU A 181 -13.04 22.55 11.44
C LEU A 181 -11.91 22.89 12.45
N VAL A 182 -11.83 22.17 13.57
CA VAL A 182 -10.73 22.31 14.53
C VAL A 182 -9.42 21.80 13.93
N TRP A 183 -9.43 20.64 13.30
CA TRP A 183 -8.25 20.06 12.67
C TRP A 183 -7.65 20.96 11.57
N LEU A 184 -8.48 21.69 10.81
CA LEU A 184 -8.03 22.66 9.80
C LEU A 184 -7.19 23.80 10.38
N THR A 185 -7.34 24.12 11.67
CA THR A 185 -6.50 25.11 12.36
C THR A 185 -5.13 24.54 12.78
N GLU A 186 -4.96 23.22 12.73
CA GLU A 186 -3.74 22.52 13.16
C GLU A 186 -2.97 21.88 12.00
N THR A 187 -3.70 21.35 10.99
CA THR A 187 -3.07 20.65 9.87
C THR A 187 -2.21 21.56 8.99
N LYS A 188 -1.07 21.04 8.57
CA LYS A 188 -0.18 21.66 7.57
C LYS A 188 -0.31 21.02 6.19
N THR A 189 -0.94 19.88 6.11
CA THR A 189 -0.95 19.02 4.91
C THR A 189 -2.34 18.84 4.33
N GLY A 190 -3.40 18.90 5.14
CA GLY A 190 -4.75 18.56 4.74
C GLY A 190 -4.99 17.06 4.53
N ASP A 191 -4.08 16.20 5.00
CA ASP A 191 -4.16 14.76 4.86
C ASP A 191 -5.17 14.16 5.86
N LEU A 192 -6.27 13.62 5.35
CA LEU A 192 -7.33 13.01 6.16
C LEU A 192 -6.85 11.82 7.02
N ASN A 193 -5.70 11.22 6.70
CA ASN A 193 -5.12 10.16 7.52
C ASN A 193 -4.54 10.67 8.85
N GLU A 194 -4.34 11.97 9.02
CA GLU A 194 -3.96 12.57 10.30
C GLU A 194 -5.08 12.45 11.35
N ILE A 195 -6.33 12.26 10.89
CA ILE A 195 -7.50 12.17 11.77
C ILE A 195 -7.60 10.74 12.29
N GLY A 196 -7.43 10.57 13.58
CA GLY A 196 -7.65 9.30 14.26
C GLY A 196 -9.09 8.81 14.04
N GLN A 197 -9.29 7.50 13.91
CA GLN A 197 -10.63 6.89 13.73
C GLN A 197 -11.33 7.24 12.40
N ALA A 198 -10.57 7.62 11.36
CA ALA A 198 -11.11 7.92 10.02
C ALA A 198 -12.08 6.84 9.48
N HIS A 199 -11.86 5.56 9.87
CA HIS A 199 -12.74 4.45 9.48
C HIS A 199 -14.19 4.58 9.98
N ARG A 200 -14.44 5.29 11.10
CA ARG A 200 -15.80 5.55 11.61
C ARG A 200 -16.60 6.52 10.74
N PHE A 201 -15.89 7.34 9.98
CA PHE A 201 -16.45 8.38 9.13
C PHE A 201 -16.22 8.07 7.64
N SER A 202 -15.91 6.83 7.29
CA SER A 202 -15.49 6.45 5.94
C SER A 202 -16.49 6.88 4.84
N SER A 203 -17.79 6.80 5.11
CA SER A 203 -18.82 7.26 4.18
C SER A 203 -18.72 8.76 3.94
N TYR A 204 -18.71 9.56 4.99
CA TYR A 204 -18.63 11.02 4.88
C TYR A 204 -17.27 11.47 4.30
N PHE A 205 -16.16 10.80 4.64
CA PHE A 205 -14.86 11.12 4.05
C PHE A 205 -14.84 10.86 2.53
N ASN A 206 -15.58 9.87 2.04
CA ASN A 206 -15.69 9.64 0.60
C ASN A 206 -16.34 10.82 -0.15
N GLU A 207 -17.19 11.60 0.53
CA GLU A 207 -17.87 12.75 -0.04
C GLU A 207 -17.01 14.01 -0.07
N ILE A 208 -16.11 14.17 0.92
CA ILE A 208 -15.29 15.39 1.10
C ILE A 208 -13.83 15.23 0.69
N ARG A 209 -13.41 14.03 0.29
CA ARG A 209 -12.05 13.80 -0.22
C ARG A 209 -11.86 14.43 -1.60
N HIS A 210 -10.62 14.79 -1.90
CA HIS A 210 -10.25 15.38 -3.17
C HIS A 210 -10.34 14.36 -4.31
N ASP A 211 -10.93 14.75 -5.43
CA ASP A 211 -11.16 13.93 -6.62
C ASP A 211 -10.09 14.10 -7.72
N GLY A 212 -9.02 14.87 -7.43
CA GLY A 212 -7.96 15.17 -8.41
C GLY A 212 -8.34 16.28 -9.41
N LYS A 213 -9.54 16.86 -9.31
CA LYS A 213 -10.01 17.94 -10.19
C LYS A 213 -10.16 19.22 -9.40
N LEU A 214 -9.56 20.30 -9.88
CA LEU A 214 -9.67 21.63 -9.26
C LEU A 214 -9.91 22.68 -10.32
N SER A 215 -11.03 23.39 -10.22
CA SER A 215 -11.35 24.52 -11.09
C SER A 215 -10.60 25.77 -10.62
N LYS A 216 -10.10 26.59 -11.55
CA LYS A 216 -9.55 27.91 -11.22
C LYS A 216 -10.59 28.87 -10.64
N HIS A 217 -11.89 28.55 -10.75
CA HIS A 217 -13.00 29.30 -10.19
C HIS A 217 -13.46 28.78 -8.83
N SER A 218 -12.77 27.77 -8.28
CA SER A 218 -13.04 27.28 -6.93
C SER A 218 -12.81 28.38 -5.90
N LEU A 219 -13.69 28.48 -4.88
CA LEU A 219 -13.55 29.45 -3.78
C LEU A 219 -12.25 29.26 -2.99
N PHE A 220 -11.76 28.03 -2.91
CA PHE A 220 -10.55 27.65 -2.16
C PHE A 220 -9.38 27.27 -3.07
N TYR A 221 -9.34 27.80 -4.30
CA TYR A 221 -8.29 27.43 -5.26
C TYR A 221 -6.87 27.63 -4.71
N GLU A 222 -6.62 28.76 -4.05
CA GLU A 222 -5.29 29.08 -3.51
C GLU A 222 -4.96 28.27 -2.24
N GLU A 223 -5.95 27.89 -1.45
CA GLU A 223 -5.82 27.19 -0.19
C GLU A 223 -5.94 25.66 -0.35
N ASP A 224 -6.27 25.17 -1.53
CA ASP A 224 -6.46 23.74 -1.76
C ASP A 224 -5.21 22.93 -1.43
N PHE A 225 -5.35 22.00 -0.50
CA PHE A 225 -4.23 21.24 0.04
C PHE A 225 -3.53 20.36 -0.99
N TRP A 226 -4.30 19.73 -1.88
CA TRP A 226 -3.72 18.89 -2.94
C TRP A 226 -2.92 19.72 -3.93
N ARG A 227 -3.45 20.84 -4.40
CA ARG A 227 -2.74 21.79 -5.27
C ARG A 227 -1.46 22.32 -4.60
N LEU A 228 -1.57 22.77 -3.35
CA LEU A 228 -0.41 23.22 -2.59
C LEU A 228 0.63 22.11 -2.42
N GLY A 229 0.18 20.86 -2.25
CA GLY A 229 1.04 19.69 -2.25
C GLY A 229 1.80 19.50 -3.55
N GLN A 230 1.15 19.69 -4.72
CA GLN A 230 1.83 19.61 -6.01
C GLN A 230 2.90 20.71 -6.17
N VAL A 231 2.59 21.94 -5.78
CA VAL A 231 3.57 23.06 -5.79
C VAL A 231 4.75 22.77 -4.86
N LYS A 232 4.49 22.31 -3.65
CA LYS A 232 5.54 21.93 -2.69
C LYS A 232 6.39 20.77 -3.21
N SER A 233 5.79 19.78 -3.88
CA SER A 233 6.53 18.66 -4.46
C SER A 233 7.54 19.13 -5.50
N ALA A 234 7.22 20.13 -6.31
CA ALA A 234 8.13 20.69 -7.30
C ALA A 234 9.32 21.44 -6.68
N THR A 235 9.14 22.08 -5.52
CA THR A 235 10.14 22.94 -4.88
C THR A 235 10.96 22.24 -3.79
N SER A 236 10.42 21.23 -3.12
CA SER A 236 11.09 20.54 -2.02
C SER A 236 12.33 19.77 -2.46
N ARG A 237 13.34 19.76 -1.58
CA ARG A 237 14.59 18.99 -1.79
C ARG A 237 14.34 17.50 -1.82
N VAL A 238 13.54 17.01 -0.88
CA VAL A 238 13.18 15.60 -0.77
C VAL A 238 11.67 15.46 -0.86
N VAL A 239 11.23 14.67 -1.83
CA VAL A 239 9.84 14.26 -1.95
C VAL A 239 9.75 12.78 -1.61
N VAL A 240 8.79 12.42 -0.77
CA VAL A 240 8.54 11.03 -0.39
C VAL A 240 7.15 10.62 -0.89
N THR A 241 7.07 9.48 -1.55
CA THR A 241 5.81 8.92 -2.05
C THR A 241 5.76 7.41 -1.80
N ASN A 242 4.65 6.76 -2.10
CA ASN A 242 4.58 5.30 -2.09
C ASN A 242 4.61 4.72 -3.51
N HIS A 243 5.00 3.43 -3.62
CA HIS A 243 5.19 2.76 -4.91
C HIS A 243 3.95 2.83 -5.80
N ALA A 244 2.76 2.58 -5.25
CA ALA A 244 1.52 2.58 -6.02
C ALA A 244 1.22 3.97 -6.60
N TYR A 245 1.36 5.02 -5.80
CA TYR A 245 1.10 6.37 -6.28
C TYR A 245 2.20 6.87 -7.24
N LEU A 246 3.46 6.45 -7.03
CA LEU A 246 4.53 6.73 -7.99
C LEU A 246 4.18 6.20 -9.38
N LEU A 247 3.76 4.94 -9.49
CA LEU A 247 3.36 4.34 -10.76
C LEU A 247 2.22 5.11 -11.43
N THR A 248 1.19 5.47 -10.65
CA THR A 248 0.06 6.29 -11.14
C THR A 248 0.55 7.63 -11.69
N ARG A 249 1.45 8.30 -10.96
CA ARG A 249 1.97 9.63 -11.38
C ARG A 249 2.84 9.54 -12.61
N LEU A 250 3.74 8.55 -12.68
CA LEU A 250 4.66 8.40 -13.81
C LEU A 250 3.98 7.90 -15.08
N GLU A 251 2.85 7.20 -14.98
CA GLU A 251 2.04 6.83 -16.13
C GLU A 251 1.46 8.09 -16.83
N ASP A 252 1.03 9.06 -16.04
CA ASP A 252 0.42 10.28 -16.56
C ASP A 252 1.46 11.36 -16.90
N ASP A 253 2.50 11.52 -16.06
CA ASP A 253 3.48 12.59 -16.19
C ASP A 253 4.81 12.23 -15.51
N GLN A 254 5.85 12.05 -16.32
CA GLN A 254 7.20 11.72 -15.87
C GLN A 254 8.00 12.93 -15.34
N SER A 255 7.50 14.16 -15.48
CA SER A 255 8.20 15.39 -15.07
C SER A 255 8.52 15.42 -13.55
N LEU A 256 7.85 14.59 -12.75
CA LEU A 256 8.18 14.41 -11.34
C LEU A 256 9.65 13.97 -11.13
N LEU A 257 10.26 13.31 -12.11
CA LEU A 257 11.65 12.84 -12.07
C LEU A 257 12.66 13.86 -12.58
N ASP A 258 12.22 14.99 -13.14
CA ASP A 258 13.12 16.00 -13.70
C ASP A 258 14.07 16.54 -12.62
N ASN A 259 15.37 16.43 -12.90
CA ASN A 259 16.45 16.85 -12.01
C ASN A 259 16.37 16.24 -10.59
N ARG A 260 15.89 14.99 -10.49
CA ARG A 260 15.78 14.23 -9.24
C ARG A 260 16.49 12.89 -9.34
N VAL A 261 17.15 12.52 -8.25
CA VAL A 261 17.55 11.13 -8.03
C VAL A 261 16.37 10.36 -7.48
N LEU A 262 15.93 9.32 -8.17
CA LEU A 262 14.90 8.42 -7.69
C LEU A 262 15.51 7.32 -6.83
N VAL A 263 15.10 7.24 -5.58
CA VAL A 263 15.44 6.14 -4.66
C VAL A 263 14.20 5.27 -4.45
N VAL A 264 14.29 4.00 -4.83
CA VAL A 264 13.24 3.00 -4.59
C VAL A 264 13.63 2.18 -3.37
N ASP A 265 13.09 2.52 -2.21
CA ASP A 265 13.36 1.78 -0.96
C ASP A 265 12.46 0.54 -0.87
N GLU A 266 12.98 -0.56 -0.34
CA GLU A 266 12.36 -1.89 -0.38
C GLU A 266 11.91 -2.27 -1.81
N ALA A 267 12.85 -2.14 -2.76
CA ALA A 267 12.61 -2.27 -4.21
C ALA A 267 11.93 -3.59 -4.62
N GLN A 268 12.08 -4.68 -3.86
CA GLN A 268 11.35 -5.92 -4.09
C GLN A 268 9.83 -5.75 -3.98
N LYS A 269 9.36 -4.72 -3.28
CA LYS A 269 7.93 -4.40 -3.16
C LYS A 269 7.39 -3.66 -4.39
N MET A 270 8.26 -3.04 -5.17
CA MET A 270 7.85 -2.40 -6.43
C MET A 270 7.28 -3.41 -7.40
N PHE A 271 7.80 -4.64 -7.43
CA PHE A 271 7.24 -5.70 -8.28
C PHE A 271 5.77 -5.99 -7.95
N PHE A 272 5.43 -6.10 -6.66
CA PHE A 272 4.03 -6.30 -6.26
C PHE A 272 3.15 -5.07 -6.49
N ALA A 273 3.73 -3.87 -6.39
CA ALA A 273 3.01 -2.66 -6.75
C ALA A 273 2.66 -2.63 -8.25
N LEU A 274 3.55 -3.09 -9.13
CA LEU A 274 3.29 -3.25 -10.57
C LEU A 274 2.20 -4.29 -10.84
N GLU A 275 2.24 -5.45 -10.16
CA GLU A 275 1.21 -6.48 -10.27
C GLU A 275 -0.16 -5.94 -9.85
N SER A 276 -0.21 -5.25 -8.71
CA SER A 276 -1.43 -4.59 -8.23
C SER A 276 -1.90 -3.48 -9.17
N PHE A 277 -0.98 -2.69 -9.73
CA PHE A 277 -1.27 -1.62 -10.69
C PHE A 277 -1.82 -2.14 -12.02
N SER A 278 -1.48 -3.38 -12.38
CA SER A 278 -1.98 -4.03 -13.60
C SER A 278 -3.44 -4.48 -13.50
N GLN A 279 -4.05 -4.37 -12.34
CA GLN A 279 -5.41 -4.80 -12.06
C GLN A 279 -6.21 -3.71 -11.33
N ALA A 280 -7.53 -3.75 -11.50
CA ALA A 280 -8.47 -3.00 -10.68
C ALA A 280 -9.68 -3.86 -10.37
N SER A 281 -10.41 -3.53 -9.32
CA SER A 281 -11.65 -4.24 -8.98
C SER A 281 -12.64 -3.34 -8.24
N ILE A 282 -13.93 -3.63 -8.42
CA ILE A 282 -15.01 -2.97 -7.70
C ILE A 282 -15.96 -4.01 -7.09
N ASN A 283 -16.53 -3.68 -5.94
CA ASN A 283 -17.62 -4.45 -5.37
C ASN A 283 -18.90 -4.17 -6.16
N LEU A 284 -19.35 -5.14 -6.95
CA LEU A 284 -20.47 -4.98 -7.87
C LEU A 284 -21.79 -4.69 -7.14
N THR A 285 -22.05 -5.37 -6.00
CA THR A 285 -23.27 -5.15 -5.21
C THR A 285 -23.33 -3.72 -4.67
N LYS A 286 -22.24 -3.24 -4.09
CA LYS A 286 -22.13 -1.86 -3.60
C LYS A 286 -22.28 -0.85 -4.72
N THR A 287 -21.63 -1.08 -5.86
CA THR A 287 -21.72 -0.19 -7.03
C THR A 287 -23.14 -0.11 -7.56
N LEU A 288 -23.85 -1.24 -7.68
CA LEU A 288 -25.26 -1.24 -8.10
C LEU A 288 -26.17 -0.50 -7.11
N GLN A 289 -25.91 -0.59 -5.81
CA GLN A 289 -26.64 0.18 -4.79
C GLN A 289 -26.37 1.69 -4.93
N GLN A 290 -25.14 2.10 -5.18
CA GLN A 290 -24.77 3.49 -5.43
C GLN A 290 -25.45 4.05 -6.68
N ILE A 291 -25.48 3.27 -7.77
CA ILE A 291 -26.19 3.65 -9.00
C ILE A 291 -27.70 3.82 -8.73
N ASN A 292 -28.31 2.91 -7.98
CA ASN A 292 -29.73 3.03 -7.59
C ASN A 292 -30.02 4.32 -6.81
N HIS A 293 -29.14 4.71 -5.90
CA HIS A 293 -29.29 5.96 -5.15
C HIS A 293 -29.19 7.18 -6.06
N LEU A 294 -28.17 7.20 -6.94
CA LEU A 294 -27.99 8.29 -7.90
C LEU A 294 -29.16 8.44 -8.87
N LEU A 295 -29.79 7.34 -9.31
CA LEU A 295 -30.95 7.38 -10.17
C LEU A 295 -32.19 8.05 -9.51
N GLN A 296 -32.25 8.10 -8.17
CA GLN A 296 -33.28 8.79 -7.43
C GLN A 296 -33.04 10.31 -7.31
N GLU A 297 -31.76 10.72 -7.34
CA GLU A 297 -31.36 12.12 -7.13
C GLU A 297 -31.09 12.87 -8.46
N GLU A 298 -30.76 12.14 -9.53
CA GLU A 298 -30.34 12.72 -10.81
C GLU A 298 -31.54 13.31 -11.58
N GLY A 299 -31.47 14.59 -11.91
CA GLY A 299 -32.51 15.32 -12.65
C GLY A 299 -32.25 15.44 -14.16
N GLU A 300 -31.01 15.22 -14.64
CA GLU A 300 -30.67 15.31 -16.06
C GLU A 300 -31.02 14.01 -16.79
N LEU A 301 -31.93 14.06 -17.75
CA LEU A 301 -32.44 12.88 -18.47
C LEU A 301 -31.32 12.03 -19.13
N LEU A 302 -30.31 12.68 -19.69
CA LEU A 302 -29.19 11.98 -20.32
C LEU A 302 -28.41 11.17 -19.28
N GLN A 303 -28.08 11.79 -18.13
CA GLN A 303 -27.32 11.10 -17.06
C GLN A 303 -28.15 9.95 -16.45
N GLN A 304 -29.44 10.12 -16.28
CA GLN A 304 -30.32 9.03 -15.86
C GLN A 304 -30.28 7.84 -16.84
N ARG A 305 -30.34 8.09 -18.14
CA ARG A 305 -30.28 7.02 -19.15
C ARG A 305 -28.94 6.30 -19.15
N LEU A 306 -27.82 7.02 -19.00
CA LEU A 306 -26.50 6.43 -18.89
C LEU A 306 -26.40 5.55 -17.63
N LEU A 307 -26.85 6.03 -16.48
CA LEU A 307 -26.88 5.25 -15.24
C LEU A 307 -27.77 3.99 -15.38
N GLN A 308 -28.93 4.08 -16.02
CA GLN A 308 -29.80 2.94 -16.27
C GLN A 308 -29.14 1.91 -17.21
N SER A 309 -28.46 2.37 -18.27
CA SER A 309 -27.74 1.49 -19.19
C SER A 309 -26.61 0.76 -18.48
N ILE A 310 -25.78 1.47 -17.71
CA ILE A 310 -24.69 0.89 -16.91
C ILE A 310 -25.24 -0.13 -15.90
N GLN A 311 -26.31 0.22 -15.19
CA GLN A 311 -26.95 -0.67 -14.24
C GLN A 311 -27.41 -1.97 -14.89
N PHE A 312 -28.08 -1.85 -16.05
CA PHE A 312 -28.56 -3.01 -16.82
C PHE A 312 -27.41 -3.92 -17.25
N GLU A 313 -26.33 -3.36 -17.84
CA GLU A 313 -25.20 -4.13 -18.32
C GLU A 313 -24.45 -4.83 -17.17
N LEU A 314 -24.29 -4.17 -16.02
CA LEU A 314 -23.66 -4.76 -14.84
C LEU A 314 -24.52 -5.84 -14.19
N ALA A 315 -25.84 -5.64 -14.10
CA ALA A 315 -26.77 -6.63 -13.56
C ALA A 315 -26.88 -7.87 -14.46
N ASP A 316 -26.96 -7.68 -15.79
CA ASP A 316 -26.95 -8.78 -16.76
C ASP A 316 -25.63 -9.58 -16.70
N ALA A 317 -24.49 -8.90 -16.52
CA ALA A 317 -23.20 -9.57 -16.31
C ALA A 317 -23.22 -10.45 -15.06
N ALA A 318 -23.75 -9.95 -13.94
CA ALA A 318 -23.88 -10.69 -12.69
C ALA A 318 -24.77 -11.93 -12.83
N GLU A 319 -25.89 -11.81 -13.56
CA GLU A 319 -26.81 -12.92 -13.81
C GLU A 319 -26.17 -14.00 -14.70
N LYS A 320 -25.46 -13.59 -15.75
CA LYS A 320 -24.75 -14.51 -16.66
C LYS A 320 -23.60 -15.23 -15.93
N HIS A 321 -22.88 -14.55 -15.05
CA HIS A 321 -21.85 -15.19 -14.24
C HIS A 321 -22.39 -16.32 -13.37
N ARG A 322 -23.54 -16.15 -12.75
CA ARG A 322 -24.22 -17.21 -11.99
C ARG A 322 -24.50 -18.47 -12.86
N LYS A 323 -24.60 -18.29 -14.18
CA LYS A 323 -24.78 -19.35 -15.19
C LYS A 323 -23.47 -19.84 -15.83
N LYS A 324 -22.28 -19.51 -15.30
CA LYS A 324 -20.92 -19.94 -15.70
C LYS A 324 -20.11 -19.07 -16.67
N ALA A 325 -20.50 -17.86 -16.99
CA ALA A 325 -19.69 -16.96 -17.84
C ALA A 325 -18.98 -15.92 -16.98
N SER A 326 -17.67 -16.08 -16.74
CA SER A 326 -16.90 -15.17 -15.88
C SER A 326 -16.33 -13.94 -16.61
N GLU A 327 -16.04 -14.02 -17.88
CA GLU A 327 -15.48 -12.93 -18.70
C GLU A 327 -16.61 -12.11 -19.35
N LEU A 328 -16.47 -10.77 -19.34
CA LEU A 328 -17.40 -9.89 -20.06
C LEU A 328 -17.14 -9.97 -21.58
N SER A 329 -18.21 -9.95 -22.37
CA SER A 329 -18.07 -9.92 -23.84
C SER A 329 -17.51 -8.57 -24.32
N PRO A 330 -16.78 -8.55 -25.46
CA PRO A 330 -16.22 -7.32 -26.02
C PRO A 330 -17.29 -6.23 -26.27
N GLU A 331 -18.49 -6.61 -26.72
CA GLU A 331 -19.58 -5.67 -26.97
C GLU A 331 -20.06 -5.01 -25.67
N LYS A 332 -20.15 -5.78 -24.58
CA LYS A 332 -20.54 -5.27 -23.26
C LYS A 332 -19.47 -4.34 -22.71
N ILE A 333 -18.19 -4.67 -22.86
CA ILE A 333 -17.07 -3.83 -22.46
C ILE A 333 -17.12 -2.51 -23.22
N ALA A 334 -17.33 -2.54 -24.54
CA ALA A 334 -17.39 -1.33 -25.36
C ALA A 334 -18.53 -0.38 -24.95
N ARG A 335 -19.72 -0.93 -24.64
CA ARG A 335 -20.84 -0.12 -24.14
C ARG A 335 -20.54 0.50 -22.80
N LEU A 336 -20.04 -0.30 -21.83
CA LEU A 336 -19.70 0.22 -20.50
C LEU A 336 -18.60 1.29 -20.56
N LEU A 337 -17.58 1.11 -21.40
CA LEU A 337 -16.55 2.13 -21.62
C LEU A 337 -17.14 3.44 -22.14
N GLN A 338 -18.04 3.36 -23.14
CA GLN A 338 -18.69 4.54 -23.68
C GLN A 338 -19.58 5.22 -22.63
N ASP A 339 -20.52 4.48 -22.04
CA ASP A 339 -21.52 5.03 -21.09
C ASP A 339 -20.83 5.66 -19.86
N VAL A 340 -19.80 4.99 -19.31
CA VAL A 340 -19.05 5.50 -18.16
C VAL A 340 -18.22 6.74 -18.51
N SER A 341 -17.67 6.82 -19.74
CA SER A 341 -16.90 8.00 -20.19
C SER A 341 -17.76 9.27 -20.29
N GLU A 342 -19.06 9.11 -20.56
CA GLU A 342 -20.02 10.22 -20.70
C GLU A 342 -20.67 10.63 -19.36
N LEU A 343 -20.42 9.88 -18.27
CA LEU A 343 -20.94 10.22 -16.95
C LEU A 343 -20.27 11.48 -16.40
N LYS A 344 -21.07 12.46 -16.01
CA LYS A 344 -20.61 13.71 -15.38
C LYS A 344 -20.46 13.61 -13.86
N THR A 345 -21.09 12.62 -13.24
CA THR A 345 -21.05 12.45 -11.79
C THR A 345 -19.67 12.06 -11.31
N SER A 346 -19.22 12.64 -10.19
CA SER A 346 -18.03 12.22 -9.45
C SER A 346 -18.32 11.16 -8.37
N ALA A 347 -19.57 10.72 -8.26
CA ALA A 347 -20.02 9.82 -7.18
C ALA A 347 -19.62 8.35 -7.41
N LEU A 348 -19.14 7.98 -8.61
CA LEU A 348 -18.72 6.62 -8.97
C LEU A 348 -17.26 6.57 -9.42
N PRO A 349 -16.29 7.07 -8.62
CA PRO A 349 -14.90 7.18 -9.05
C PRO A 349 -14.26 5.80 -9.28
N GLU A 350 -14.57 4.79 -8.49
CA GLU A 350 -14.07 3.42 -8.65
C GLU A 350 -14.53 2.81 -9.99
N LEU A 351 -15.79 3.02 -10.37
CA LEU A 351 -16.34 2.58 -11.65
C LEU A 351 -15.69 3.32 -12.83
N GLN A 352 -15.53 4.63 -12.73
CA GLN A 352 -14.87 5.46 -13.75
C GLN A 352 -13.39 5.06 -13.92
N HIS A 353 -12.71 4.74 -12.84
CA HIS A 353 -11.34 4.21 -12.90
C HIS A 353 -11.30 2.83 -13.59
N LEU A 354 -12.21 1.93 -13.23
CA LEU A 354 -12.29 0.59 -13.83
C LEU A 354 -12.51 0.65 -15.34
N PHE A 355 -13.36 1.57 -15.81
CA PHE A 355 -13.67 1.76 -17.24
C PHE A 355 -12.95 2.97 -17.84
N SER A 356 -11.74 3.28 -17.39
CA SER A 356 -10.90 4.38 -17.92
C SER A 356 -10.25 4.08 -19.29
N GLY A 357 -10.44 2.88 -19.86
CA GLY A 357 -9.78 2.45 -21.10
C GLY A 357 -8.37 1.86 -20.88
N LYS A 358 -7.85 1.86 -19.66
CA LYS A 358 -6.52 1.34 -19.32
C LYS A 358 -6.46 -0.19 -19.27
N TYR A 359 -7.62 -0.86 -19.16
CA TYR A 359 -7.75 -2.31 -19.01
C TYR A 359 -8.39 -2.95 -20.24
N GLN A 360 -8.01 -4.18 -20.56
CA GLN A 360 -8.47 -4.91 -21.74
C GLN A 360 -9.35 -6.11 -21.40
N TYR A 361 -9.19 -6.67 -20.19
CA TYR A 361 -9.94 -7.83 -19.74
C TYR A 361 -10.79 -7.46 -18.54
N TYR A 362 -12.04 -7.95 -18.53
CA TYR A 362 -12.99 -7.74 -17.44
C TYR A 362 -13.64 -9.08 -17.08
N TRP A 363 -13.61 -9.45 -15.80
CA TRP A 363 -14.19 -10.71 -15.33
C TRP A 363 -14.82 -10.56 -13.95
N LEU A 364 -15.77 -11.45 -13.65
CA LEU A 364 -16.46 -11.50 -12.38
C LEU A 364 -15.89 -12.61 -11.51
N VAL A 365 -15.76 -12.32 -10.23
CA VAL A 365 -15.42 -13.27 -9.17
C VAL A 365 -16.51 -13.25 -8.12
N ASP A 366 -16.95 -14.43 -7.69
CA ASP A 366 -17.99 -14.63 -6.71
C ASP A 366 -17.40 -15.36 -5.51
N GLU A 367 -17.31 -14.69 -4.38
CA GLU A 367 -16.77 -15.22 -3.13
C GLU A 367 -17.87 -15.34 -2.08
N VAL A 368 -17.92 -16.47 -1.41
CA VAL A 368 -18.79 -16.68 -0.25
C VAL A 368 -18.00 -16.36 1.01
N LEU A 369 -18.37 -15.28 1.68
CA LEU A 369 -17.76 -14.82 2.94
C LEU A 369 -18.76 -15.06 4.08
N ALA A 370 -18.57 -16.15 4.84
CA ALA A 370 -19.45 -16.53 5.94
C ALA A 370 -20.93 -16.54 5.51
N ASP A 371 -21.72 -15.52 5.86
CA ASP A 371 -23.14 -15.40 5.52
C ASP A 371 -23.43 -14.46 4.33
N HIS A 372 -22.40 -13.89 3.70
CA HIS A 372 -22.57 -12.91 2.63
C HIS A 372 -21.86 -13.34 1.34
N ARG A 373 -22.58 -13.23 0.24
CA ARG A 373 -22.05 -13.44 -1.10
C ARG A 373 -21.50 -12.11 -1.64
N LEU A 374 -20.19 -12.06 -1.91
CA LEU A 374 -19.52 -10.91 -2.47
C LEU A 374 -19.22 -11.14 -3.94
N MET A 375 -19.83 -10.35 -4.81
CA MET A 375 -19.53 -10.36 -6.23
C MET A 375 -18.63 -9.16 -6.56
N THR A 376 -17.48 -9.43 -7.13
CA THR A 376 -16.47 -8.44 -7.50
C THR A 376 -16.25 -8.45 -9.00
N LEU A 377 -16.31 -7.27 -9.63
CA LEU A 377 -15.91 -7.09 -11.02
C LEU A 377 -14.45 -6.65 -11.05
N HIS A 378 -13.64 -7.42 -11.74
CA HIS A 378 -12.22 -7.18 -11.94
C HIS A 378 -11.94 -6.70 -13.36
N ALA A 379 -10.89 -5.90 -13.49
CA ALA A 379 -10.31 -5.53 -14.78
C ALA A 379 -8.79 -5.75 -14.74
N GLY A 380 -8.20 -6.12 -15.86
CA GLY A 380 -6.77 -6.40 -15.98
C GLY A 380 -6.18 -5.92 -17.29
N ARG A 381 -4.90 -5.54 -17.25
CA ARG A 381 -4.12 -5.21 -18.43
C ARG A 381 -3.69 -6.47 -19.18
N SER A 382 -3.53 -6.37 -20.49
CA SER A 382 -3.02 -7.48 -21.32
C SER A 382 -1.50 -7.59 -21.28
N GLU A 383 -0.81 -6.56 -20.87
CA GLU A 383 0.64 -6.44 -20.89
C GLU A 383 1.25 -6.72 -19.52
N LEU A 384 2.39 -7.39 -19.50
CA LEU A 384 3.22 -7.48 -18.31
C LEU A 384 3.98 -6.17 -18.18
N LEU A 385 3.65 -5.38 -17.16
CA LEU A 385 4.29 -4.11 -16.90
C LEU A 385 5.65 -4.31 -16.22
N HIS A 386 6.65 -3.57 -16.68
CA HIS A 386 7.95 -3.46 -16.04
C HIS A 386 8.11 -2.06 -15.45
N PHE A 387 8.91 -1.93 -14.41
CA PHE A 387 9.14 -0.61 -13.80
C PHE A 387 9.82 0.35 -14.79
N THR A 388 10.66 -0.17 -15.67
CA THR A 388 11.32 0.61 -16.73
C THR A 388 10.35 1.27 -17.69
N ASP A 389 9.13 0.74 -17.87
CA ASP A 389 8.12 1.31 -18.75
C ASP A 389 7.63 2.69 -18.26
N PHE A 390 7.80 2.97 -16.97
CA PHE A 390 7.40 4.21 -16.31
C PHE A 390 8.53 5.24 -16.21
N LEU A 391 9.76 4.86 -16.54
CA LEU A 391 10.94 5.72 -16.34
C LEU A 391 11.33 6.45 -17.62
N PRO A 392 11.70 7.75 -17.54
CA PRO A 392 12.35 8.41 -18.67
C PRO A 392 13.75 7.81 -18.89
N GLU A 393 14.21 7.82 -20.15
CA GLU A 393 15.50 7.19 -20.57
C GLU A 393 16.71 7.63 -19.74
N ARG A 394 16.71 8.86 -19.22
CA ARG A 394 17.85 9.42 -18.45
C ARG A 394 17.57 9.53 -16.95
N ALA A 395 16.58 8.81 -16.44
CA ALA A 395 16.30 8.84 -15.01
C ALA A 395 17.47 8.25 -14.21
N LYS A 396 17.96 8.99 -13.22
CA LYS A 396 18.88 8.46 -12.23
C LYS A 396 18.12 7.65 -11.19
N VAL A 397 18.27 6.32 -11.23
CA VAL A 397 17.47 5.40 -10.40
C VAL A 397 18.39 4.55 -9.53
N ILE A 398 18.11 4.54 -8.24
CA ILE A 398 18.81 3.73 -7.26
C ILE A 398 17.78 2.88 -6.51
N LEU A 399 17.94 1.58 -6.57
CA LEU A 399 17.03 0.62 -5.97
C LEU A 399 17.69 -0.03 -4.76
N VAL A 400 17.07 0.13 -3.60
CA VAL A 400 17.58 -0.38 -2.32
C VAL A 400 16.67 -1.50 -1.84
N SER A 401 17.24 -2.64 -1.49
CA SER A 401 16.47 -3.80 -1.05
C SER A 401 17.27 -4.67 -0.09
N SER A 402 16.57 -5.41 0.75
CA SER A 402 17.15 -6.50 1.55
C SER A 402 17.28 -7.81 0.77
N THR A 403 16.69 -7.89 -0.42
CA THR A 403 16.65 -9.10 -1.26
C THR A 403 16.60 -8.69 -2.73
N LEU A 404 17.72 -8.74 -3.41
CA LEU A 404 17.86 -8.45 -4.84
C LEU A 404 18.05 -9.72 -5.67
N GLU A 405 18.87 -10.67 -5.17
CA GLU A 405 19.04 -11.97 -5.77
C GLU A 405 17.84 -12.86 -5.44
N ILE A 406 17.04 -13.22 -6.45
CA ILE A 406 15.84 -14.07 -6.27
C ILE A 406 16.22 -15.53 -6.37
N SER A 407 16.92 -15.91 -7.44
CA SER A 407 17.47 -17.25 -7.64
C SER A 407 18.83 -17.17 -8.35
N SER A 408 19.49 -18.30 -8.55
CA SER A 408 20.74 -18.35 -9.32
C SER A 408 20.61 -17.89 -10.78
N LYS A 409 19.39 -17.77 -11.30
CA LYS A 409 19.10 -17.41 -12.70
C LYS A 409 18.34 -16.12 -12.88
N VAL A 410 17.62 -15.68 -11.86
CA VAL A 410 16.73 -14.51 -11.93
C VAL A 410 17.01 -13.58 -10.75
N ASN A 411 17.20 -12.32 -11.06
CA ASN A 411 17.34 -11.26 -10.07
C ASN A 411 16.18 -10.25 -10.19
N LEU A 412 16.05 -9.39 -9.21
CA LEU A 412 14.98 -8.39 -9.17
C LEU A 412 15.08 -7.38 -10.33
N ALA A 413 16.30 -7.05 -10.78
CA ALA A 413 16.50 -6.10 -11.87
C ALA A 413 15.82 -6.57 -13.15
N GLN A 414 15.98 -7.84 -13.50
CA GLN A 414 15.33 -8.45 -14.67
C GLN A 414 13.81 -8.43 -14.56
N LEU A 415 13.25 -8.73 -13.37
CA LEU A 415 11.80 -8.67 -13.15
C LEU A 415 11.24 -7.26 -13.26
N LEU A 416 12.05 -6.24 -12.94
CA LEU A 416 11.67 -4.83 -13.08
C LEU A 416 11.97 -4.26 -14.48
N GLY A 417 12.53 -5.06 -15.40
CA GLY A 417 12.77 -4.69 -16.80
C GLY A 417 14.14 -4.06 -17.07
N PHE A 418 15.07 -4.04 -16.12
CA PHE A 418 16.41 -3.49 -16.33
C PHE A 418 17.31 -4.49 -17.06
N GLU A 419 17.82 -4.12 -18.23
CA GLU A 419 18.78 -4.93 -19.01
C GLU A 419 20.23 -4.67 -18.56
N SER A 420 20.54 -3.41 -18.22
CA SER A 420 21.87 -2.97 -17.79
C SER A 420 21.78 -2.26 -16.43
N TYR A 421 22.63 -2.64 -15.49
CA TYR A 421 22.59 -2.09 -14.14
C TYR A 421 23.88 -2.42 -13.36
N HIS A 422 24.18 -1.60 -12.34
CA HIS A 422 25.23 -1.88 -11.36
C HIS A 422 24.66 -2.56 -10.11
N PHE A 423 25.44 -3.47 -9.54
CA PHE A 423 25.00 -4.24 -8.38
C PHE A 423 26.00 -4.14 -7.23
N TYR A 424 25.53 -3.69 -6.07
CA TYR A 424 26.30 -3.55 -4.85
C TYR A 424 25.68 -4.40 -3.75
N LYS A 425 26.48 -5.31 -3.17
CA LYS A 425 26.01 -6.21 -2.11
C LYS A 425 26.78 -6.02 -0.83
N LEU A 426 26.10 -5.59 0.21
CA LEU A 426 26.66 -5.50 1.53
C LEU A 426 26.51 -6.85 2.25
N LYS A 427 27.62 -7.58 2.38
CA LYS A 427 27.63 -8.84 3.14
C LYS A 427 27.62 -8.52 4.64
N SER A 428 26.59 -8.95 5.37
CA SER A 428 26.60 -8.89 6.83
C SER A 428 27.62 -9.90 7.40
N LYS A 429 28.40 -9.45 8.38
CA LYS A 429 29.30 -10.32 9.14
C LYS A 429 28.58 -11.18 10.17
N LYS A 430 27.36 -10.78 10.58
CA LYS A 430 26.57 -11.47 11.59
C LYS A 430 25.68 -12.53 10.93
N LYS A 431 25.82 -13.78 11.38
CA LYS A 431 24.91 -14.86 10.97
C LYS A 431 23.57 -14.66 11.69
N PRO A 432 22.43 -14.76 10.97
CA PRO A 432 21.13 -14.69 11.61
C PRO A 432 20.92 -15.87 12.58
N LEU A 433 20.22 -15.62 13.66
CA LEU A 433 19.76 -16.64 14.61
C LEU A 433 18.46 -17.32 14.10
N GLN A 434 18.38 -17.54 12.80
CA GLN A 434 17.24 -18.18 12.13
C GLN A 434 17.69 -19.53 11.55
N LYS A 435 16.90 -20.56 11.82
CA LYS A 435 17.10 -21.90 11.25
C LYS A 435 15.93 -22.25 10.34
N LEU A 436 16.23 -22.81 9.18
CA LEU A 436 15.26 -23.30 8.21
C LEU A 436 15.21 -24.84 8.28
N PHE A 437 14.01 -25.37 8.41
CA PHE A 437 13.72 -26.79 8.42
C PHE A 437 12.81 -27.13 7.25
N LEU A 438 13.14 -28.21 6.55
CA LEU A 438 12.32 -28.81 5.52
C LEU A 438 11.82 -30.14 6.06
N ASP A 439 10.52 -30.32 6.12
CA ASP A 439 9.94 -31.61 6.48
C ASP A 439 9.77 -32.45 5.22
N GLU A 440 10.76 -33.30 4.93
CA GLU A 440 10.74 -34.18 3.76
C GLU A 440 9.74 -35.34 3.95
N SER A 441 9.34 -35.63 5.19
CA SER A 441 8.36 -36.69 5.52
C SER A 441 6.92 -36.21 5.37
N PHE A 442 6.71 -34.88 5.29
CA PHE A 442 5.37 -34.32 5.17
C PHE A 442 4.70 -34.75 3.86
N PRO A 443 3.42 -35.17 3.89
CA PRO A 443 2.74 -35.70 2.72
C PRO A 443 2.75 -34.72 1.52
N ALA A 444 2.77 -35.27 0.31
CA ALA A 444 2.75 -34.44 -0.88
C ALA A 444 1.44 -33.66 -0.99
N VAL A 445 1.57 -32.34 -1.09
CA VAL A 445 0.43 -31.39 -1.18
C VAL A 445 -0.55 -31.74 -2.32
N VAL A 446 -0.06 -32.41 -3.38
CA VAL A 446 -0.85 -32.72 -4.59
C VAL A 446 -1.72 -33.96 -4.43
N ASP A 447 -1.43 -34.80 -3.43
CA ASP A 447 -2.04 -36.12 -3.27
C ASP A 447 -3.15 -36.13 -2.20
N LEU A 448 -3.33 -35.03 -1.47
CA LEU A 448 -4.28 -34.91 -0.37
C LEU A 448 -5.47 -33.99 -0.70
N SER A 449 -6.63 -34.35 -0.17
CA SER A 449 -7.75 -33.40 -0.09
C SER A 449 -7.43 -32.22 0.83
N THR A 450 -8.17 -31.12 0.73
CA THR A 450 -7.99 -29.97 1.61
C THR A 450 -8.18 -30.35 3.09
N GLU A 451 -9.12 -31.23 3.39
CA GLU A 451 -9.40 -31.69 4.75
C GLU A 451 -8.28 -32.59 5.29
N ASP A 452 -7.77 -33.53 4.50
CA ASP A 452 -6.68 -34.41 4.93
C ASP A 452 -5.40 -33.62 5.12
N PHE A 453 -5.11 -32.66 4.22
CA PHE A 453 -3.98 -31.77 4.38
C PHE A 453 -4.10 -30.87 5.63
N ALA A 454 -5.32 -30.41 5.95
CA ALA A 454 -5.58 -29.68 7.19
C ALA A 454 -5.31 -30.54 8.44
N ARG A 455 -5.68 -31.83 8.43
CA ARG A 455 -5.39 -32.77 9.54
C ARG A 455 -3.90 -32.97 9.76
N GLU A 456 -3.12 -33.13 8.69
CA GLU A 456 -1.66 -33.24 8.78
C GLU A 456 -1.01 -31.96 9.34
N ILE A 457 -1.50 -30.77 8.92
CA ILE A 457 -1.02 -29.50 9.47
C ILE A 457 -1.36 -29.40 10.97
N VAL A 458 -2.56 -29.82 11.39
CA VAL A 458 -2.96 -29.79 12.80
C VAL A 458 -2.09 -30.74 13.63
N ALA A 459 -1.80 -31.94 13.14
CA ALA A 459 -0.90 -32.87 13.83
C ALA A 459 0.49 -32.26 14.02
N CYS A 460 1.08 -31.69 12.96
CA CYS A 460 2.36 -30.98 13.06
C CYS A 460 2.31 -29.80 14.04
N LEU A 461 1.22 -29.01 14.03
CA LEU A 461 1.04 -27.89 14.97
C LEU A 461 0.95 -28.35 16.44
N GLN A 462 0.31 -29.47 16.71
CA GLN A 462 0.23 -30.03 18.05
C GLN A 462 1.62 -30.41 18.58
N GLU A 463 2.44 -31.06 17.76
CA GLU A 463 3.82 -31.41 18.12
C GLU A 463 4.69 -30.17 18.34
N VAL A 464 4.61 -29.18 17.44
CA VAL A 464 5.40 -27.94 17.53
C VAL A 464 4.97 -27.09 18.72
N ALA A 465 3.68 -27.11 19.09
CA ALA A 465 3.15 -26.35 20.22
C ALA A 465 3.68 -26.83 21.58
N GLU A 466 4.14 -28.08 21.69
CA GLU A 466 4.79 -28.60 22.90
C GLU A 466 6.06 -27.82 23.28
N LEU A 467 6.68 -27.12 22.31
CA LEU A 467 7.84 -26.26 22.58
C LEU A 467 7.49 -25.00 23.38
N GLY A 468 6.21 -24.65 23.53
CA GLY A 468 5.75 -23.49 24.31
C GLY A 468 6.16 -22.13 23.73
N LEU A 469 6.52 -22.06 22.44
CA LEU A 469 6.92 -20.84 21.75
C LEU A 469 5.77 -20.27 20.90
N PRO A 470 5.74 -18.95 20.65
CA PRO A 470 4.80 -18.35 19.71
C PRO A 470 4.95 -18.94 18.31
N ILE A 471 3.83 -19.30 17.69
CA ILE A 471 3.78 -19.93 16.37
C ILE A 471 2.96 -19.07 15.43
N VAL A 472 3.52 -18.77 14.25
CA VAL A 472 2.81 -18.14 13.13
C VAL A 472 2.73 -19.11 11.97
N VAL A 473 1.52 -19.35 11.47
CA VAL A 473 1.27 -20.25 10.34
C VAL A 473 0.82 -19.44 9.13
N LEU A 474 1.53 -19.57 8.02
CA LEU A 474 1.23 -18.88 6.77
C LEU A 474 0.55 -19.81 5.77
N PHE A 475 -0.64 -19.39 5.35
CA PHE A 475 -1.46 -20.10 4.38
C PHE A 475 -1.51 -19.37 3.04
N THR A 476 -1.55 -20.12 1.95
CA THR A 476 -1.78 -19.61 0.59
C THR A 476 -3.26 -19.64 0.20
N SER A 477 -4.11 -20.29 1.00
CA SER A 477 -5.55 -20.45 0.75
C SER A 477 -6.33 -20.14 2.02
N LYS A 478 -7.40 -19.35 1.88
CA LYS A 478 -8.36 -19.05 2.95
C LYS A 478 -9.08 -20.31 3.42
N ASP A 479 -9.50 -21.18 2.46
CA ASP A 479 -10.25 -22.39 2.78
C ASP A 479 -9.42 -23.35 3.64
N LEU A 480 -8.12 -23.51 3.31
CA LEU A 480 -7.22 -24.33 4.12
C LEU A 480 -6.99 -23.71 5.51
N LEU A 481 -6.85 -22.40 5.61
CA LEU A 481 -6.72 -21.71 6.90
C LEU A 481 -7.94 -21.96 7.79
N LEU A 482 -9.15 -21.82 7.24
CA LEU A 482 -10.40 -22.05 7.97
C LEU A 482 -10.54 -23.53 8.36
N ALA A 483 -10.24 -24.46 7.45
CA ALA A 483 -10.27 -25.90 7.76
C ALA A 483 -9.32 -26.27 8.91
N VAL A 484 -8.10 -25.73 8.91
CA VAL A 484 -7.15 -25.92 10.02
C VAL A 484 -7.69 -25.29 11.32
N SER A 485 -8.23 -24.08 11.24
CA SER A 485 -8.82 -23.40 12.42
C SER A 485 -10.00 -24.15 13.03
N ASP A 486 -10.79 -24.85 12.21
CA ASP A 486 -11.95 -25.63 12.69
C ASP A 486 -11.53 -26.96 13.35
N LEU A 487 -10.41 -27.51 12.92
CA LEU A 487 -9.87 -28.77 13.45
C LEU A 487 -8.92 -28.58 14.64
N LEU A 488 -8.31 -27.39 14.79
CA LEU A 488 -7.31 -27.12 15.81
C LEU A 488 -7.93 -26.85 17.17
N ALA A 489 -7.75 -27.76 18.12
CA ALA A 489 -8.26 -27.63 19.49
C ALA A 489 -7.45 -26.67 20.38
N LEU A 490 -6.20 -26.34 20.01
CA LEU A 490 -5.34 -25.42 20.76
C LEU A 490 -5.82 -23.96 20.65
N PRO A 491 -5.62 -23.13 21.70
CA PRO A 491 -5.94 -21.70 21.63
C PRO A 491 -5.19 -21.00 20.49
N HIS A 492 -5.92 -20.41 19.55
CA HIS A 492 -5.35 -19.77 18.38
C HIS A 492 -6.16 -18.54 17.94
N LEU A 493 -5.51 -17.67 17.17
CA LEU A 493 -6.12 -16.54 16.47
C LEU A 493 -6.07 -16.78 14.97
N ALA A 494 -7.22 -16.85 14.32
CA ALA A 494 -7.35 -17.09 12.89
C ALA A 494 -7.90 -15.86 12.17
N GLN A 495 -7.22 -15.46 11.11
CA GLN A 495 -7.71 -14.43 10.18
C GLN A 495 -9.06 -14.89 9.60
N TYR A 496 -9.96 -13.93 9.35
CA TYR A 496 -11.34 -14.14 8.88
C TYR A 496 -12.33 -14.71 9.92
N LYS A 497 -11.84 -15.35 11.01
CA LYS A 497 -12.69 -15.90 12.06
C LYS A 497 -12.66 -15.04 13.33
N ASN A 498 -11.48 -14.58 13.74
CA ASN A 498 -11.29 -13.80 14.97
C ASN A 498 -11.06 -12.31 14.72
N GLY A 499 -11.03 -11.88 13.46
CA GLY A 499 -10.84 -10.49 13.03
C GLY A 499 -9.99 -10.34 11.78
N ASP A 500 -9.74 -9.08 11.41
CA ASP A 500 -8.79 -8.74 10.36
C ASP A 500 -7.33 -8.96 10.78
N ALA A 501 -6.41 -8.91 9.81
CA ALA A 501 -5.00 -9.18 10.04
C ALA A 501 -4.37 -8.24 11.08
N GLY A 502 -4.72 -6.96 11.08
CA GLY A 502 -4.18 -5.98 12.03
C GLY A 502 -4.66 -6.21 13.46
N ASN A 503 -5.93 -6.60 13.62
CA ASN A 503 -6.53 -6.89 14.91
C ASN A 503 -5.91 -8.15 15.53
N ILE A 504 -5.91 -9.27 14.80
CA ILE A 504 -5.38 -10.54 15.33
C ILE A 504 -3.87 -10.46 15.61
N LYS A 505 -3.10 -9.70 14.78
CA LYS A 505 -1.68 -9.46 15.04
C LYS A 505 -1.46 -8.77 16.39
N ARG A 506 -2.20 -7.68 16.66
CA ARG A 506 -2.09 -6.97 17.95
C ARG A 506 -2.47 -7.84 19.15
N ARG A 507 -3.47 -8.69 18.99
CA ARG A 507 -3.89 -9.64 20.03
C ARG A 507 -2.84 -10.73 20.26
N PHE A 508 -2.24 -11.24 19.19
CA PHE A 508 -1.13 -12.19 19.26
C PHE A 508 0.11 -11.58 19.94
N ASP A 509 0.47 -10.34 19.60
CA ASP A 509 1.60 -9.64 20.23
C ASP A 509 1.39 -9.40 21.74
N ARG A 510 0.13 -9.31 22.19
CA ARG A 510 -0.25 -9.22 23.61
C ARG A 510 -0.28 -10.58 24.33
N GLY A 511 -0.04 -11.67 23.60
CA GLY A 511 -0.03 -13.02 24.17
C GLY A 511 -1.41 -13.62 24.43
N GLU A 512 -2.48 -13.16 23.74
CA GLU A 512 -3.83 -13.73 23.93
C GLU A 512 -3.91 -15.20 23.45
N ALA A 513 -3.10 -15.59 22.49
CA ALA A 513 -2.94 -16.97 22.05
C ALA A 513 -1.51 -17.24 21.57
N GLY A 514 -1.05 -18.48 21.73
CA GLY A 514 0.28 -18.90 21.28
C GLY A 514 0.38 -19.18 19.78
N ILE A 515 -0.74 -19.31 19.06
CA ILE A 515 -0.78 -19.65 17.63
C ILE A 515 -1.57 -18.60 16.87
N LEU A 516 -0.99 -18.12 15.76
CA LEU A 516 -1.62 -17.23 14.80
C LEU A 516 -1.69 -17.89 13.42
N LEU A 517 -2.89 -17.95 12.84
CA LEU A 517 -3.15 -18.46 11.50
C LEU A 517 -3.43 -17.29 10.55
N GLY A 518 -2.56 -17.07 9.56
CA GLY A 518 -2.64 -15.92 8.66
C GLY A 518 -2.44 -16.26 7.19
N SER A 519 -3.00 -15.43 6.30
CA SER A 519 -2.84 -15.51 4.86
C SER A 519 -2.70 -14.10 4.25
N GLY A 520 -2.50 -13.98 2.94
CA GLY A 520 -2.48 -12.69 2.22
C GLY A 520 -1.56 -11.65 2.87
N SER A 521 -2.13 -10.70 3.60
CA SER A 521 -1.39 -9.61 4.24
C SER A 521 -0.29 -10.05 5.22
N PHE A 522 -0.34 -11.25 5.76
CA PHE A 522 0.72 -11.81 6.59
C PHE A 522 1.95 -12.25 5.77
N TRP A 523 1.79 -12.51 4.49
CA TRP A 523 2.92 -12.76 3.59
C TRP A 523 3.73 -11.48 3.32
N GLU A 524 3.07 -10.32 3.28
CA GLU A 524 3.66 -9.08 2.77
C GLU A 524 3.78 -7.95 3.80
N GLY A 525 2.98 -7.92 4.86
CA GLY A 525 2.79 -6.76 5.72
C GLY A 525 3.25 -6.89 7.17
N ALA A 526 2.95 -7.99 7.83
CA ALA A 526 3.16 -8.14 9.27
C ALA A 526 4.59 -8.56 9.62
N GLY A 527 5.29 -7.78 10.44
CA GLY A 527 6.55 -8.19 11.08
C GLY A 527 6.30 -8.63 12.53
N PHE A 528 7.11 -9.54 13.05
CA PHE A 528 6.98 -10.10 14.40
C PHE A 528 8.19 -9.73 15.27
N ALA A 529 8.56 -8.46 15.27
CA ALA A 529 9.73 -7.94 16.00
C ALA A 529 9.58 -7.98 17.52
N GLU A 530 8.34 -7.98 18.02
CA GLU A 530 8.01 -8.05 19.44
C GLU A 530 8.30 -9.42 20.07
N GLN A 531 8.41 -10.47 19.24
CA GLN A 531 8.68 -11.83 19.70
C GLN A 531 10.19 -12.09 19.69
N GLU A 532 10.80 -12.32 20.85
CA GLU A 532 12.22 -12.68 20.96
C GLU A 532 12.52 -14.06 20.37
N GLN A 533 11.58 -14.99 20.51
CA GLN A 533 11.63 -16.34 19.94
C GLN A 533 10.31 -16.61 19.23
N ILE A 534 10.38 -17.17 18.02
CA ILE A 534 9.17 -17.43 17.22
C ILE A 534 9.40 -18.62 16.28
N ILE A 535 8.35 -19.41 16.09
CA ILE A 535 8.30 -20.46 15.07
C ILE A 535 7.36 -20.01 13.96
N GLN A 536 7.80 -20.14 12.71
CA GLN A 536 7.02 -19.85 11.54
C GLN A 536 6.80 -21.13 10.73
N LEU A 537 5.55 -21.53 10.56
CA LEU A 537 5.18 -22.61 9.65
C LEU A 537 4.72 -22.02 8.31
N ILE A 538 5.24 -22.54 7.23
CA ILE A 538 4.81 -22.20 5.87
C ILE A 538 4.21 -23.45 5.25
N THR A 539 2.90 -23.43 5.05
CA THR A 539 2.13 -24.62 4.64
C THR A 539 2.35 -25.04 3.19
N ARG A 540 2.55 -24.04 2.31
CA ARG A 540 2.79 -24.27 0.86
C ARG A 540 3.68 -23.17 0.28
N ILE A 541 4.40 -23.49 -0.79
CA ILE A 541 5.08 -22.49 -1.62
C ILE A 541 4.02 -21.55 -2.20
N PRO A 542 4.20 -20.22 -2.11
CA PRO A 542 3.19 -19.23 -2.49
C PRO A 542 3.12 -19.01 -4.02
N PHE A 543 2.83 -20.07 -4.77
CA PHE A 543 2.48 -19.94 -6.18
C PHE A 543 1.10 -19.33 -6.34
N ASP A 544 0.93 -18.54 -7.39
CA ASP A 544 -0.39 -18.02 -7.74
C ASP A 544 -1.32 -19.17 -8.15
N ASN A 545 -2.62 -18.94 -7.93
CA ASN A 545 -3.62 -19.92 -8.30
C ASN A 545 -3.68 -20.03 -9.84
N PRO A 546 -3.36 -21.20 -10.44
CA PRO A 546 -3.39 -21.36 -11.89
C PRO A 546 -4.80 -21.26 -12.50
N LYS A 547 -5.85 -21.29 -11.66
CA LYS A 547 -7.25 -21.07 -12.07
C LYS A 547 -7.66 -19.59 -12.03
N ASP A 548 -6.83 -18.74 -11.46
CA ASP A 548 -7.06 -17.30 -11.47
C ASP A 548 -7.03 -16.78 -12.91
N PHE A 549 -8.04 -15.99 -13.28
CA PHE A 549 -8.22 -15.50 -14.64
C PHE A 549 -7.06 -14.63 -15.10
N PHE A 550 -6.62 -13.72 -14.25
CA PHE A 550 -5.49 -12.83 -14.55
C PHE A 550 -4.19 -13.61 -14.74
N VAL A 551 -3.92 -14.58 -13.87
CA VAL A 551 -2.75 -15.47 -13.97
C VAL A 551 -2.78 -16.25 -15.29
N GLN A 552 -3.95 -16.75 -15.72
CA GLN A 552 -4.09 -17.43 -17.02
C GLN A 552 -3.78 -16.49 -18.19
N LYS A 553 -4.21 -15.23 -18.14
CA LYS A 553 -3.94 -14.25 -19.20
C LYS A 553 -2.45 -13.91 -19.28
N ILE A 554 -1.78 -13.66 -18.13
CA ILE A 554 -0.32 -13.45 -18.07
C ILE A 554 0.44 -14.67 -18.63
N ASN A 555 0.06 -15.88 -18.22
CA ASN A 555 0.70 -17.11 -18.71
C ASN A 555 0.54 -17.28 -20.22
N SER A 556 -0.64 -16.99 -20.75
CA SER A 556 -0.92 -17.06 -22.19
C SER A 556 -0.09 -16.03 -22.96
N ARG A 557 0.06 -14.83 -22.42
CA ARG A 557 0.89 -13.76 -23.00
C ARG A 557 2.37 -14.15 -23.05
N LEU A 558 2.93 -14.56 -21.91
CA LEU A 558 4.33 -14.98 -21.83
C LEU A 558 4.64 -16.14 -22.79
N LYS A 559 3.70 -17.08 -22.91
CA LYS A 559 3.83 -18.18 -23.87
C LYS A 559 3.83 -17.68 -25.34
N ALA A 560 2.98 -16.69 -25.65
CA ALA A 560 2.97 -16.09 -26.99
C ALA A 560 4.28 -15.34 -27.32
N GLU A 561 4.96 -14.81 -26.31
CA GLU A 561 6.29 -14.19 -26.41
C GLU A 561 7.44 -15.21 -26.43
N GLY A 562 7.15 -16.51 -26.42
CA GLY A 562 8.17 -17.57 -26.39
C GLY A 562 8.84 -17.77 -25.03
N LYS A 563 8.33 -17.15 -23.97
CA LYS A 563 8.82 -17.28 -22.59
C LYS A 563 8.15 -18.46 -21.88
N ASN A 564 8.87 -19.03 -20.90
CA ASN A 564 8.30 -20.05 -20.02
C ASN A 564 7.65 -19.38 -18.80
N ALA A 565 6.33 -19.25 -18.80
CA ALA A 565 5.58 -18.57 -17.74
C ALA A 565 5.90 -19.09 -16.33
N PHE A 566 6.18 -20.39 -16.18
CA PHE A 566 6.51 -20.96 -14.88
C PHE A 566 7.93 -20.54 -14.42
N TYR A 567 8.96 -20.74 -15.25
CA TYR A 567 10.34 -20.47 -14.85
C TYR A 567 10.73 -19.01 -14.91
N ASP A 568 10.15 -18.24 -15.83
CA ASP A 568 10.52 -16.85 -16.06
C ASP A 568 9.69 -15.87 -15.22
N TYR A 569 8.53 -16.30 -14.70
CA TYR A 569 7.62 -15.43 -13.93
C TYR A 569 7.13 -16.06 -12.61
N GLN A 570 6.40 -17.18 -12.65
CA GLN A 570 5.72 -17.71 -11.46
C GLN A 570 6.69 -18.20 -10.38
N LEU A 571 7.74 -18.92 -10.75
CA LEU A 571 8.72 -19.45 -9.80
C LEU A 571 9.56 -18.32 -9.15
N PRO A 572 10.12 -17.36 -9.90
CA PRO A 572 10.76 -16.19 -9.30
C PRO A 572 9.87 -15.43 -8.32
N LEU A 573 8.60 -15.23 -8.66
CA LEU A 573 7.62 -14.56 -7.82
C LEU A 573 7.36 -15.34 -6.53
N ALA A 574 7.15 -16.65 -6.62
CA ALA A 574 6.96 -17.51 -5.45
C ALA A 574 8.20 -17.49 -4.53
N ILE A 575 9.42 -17.52 -5.11
CA ILE A 575 10.67 -17.42 -4.34
C ILE A 575 10.76 -16.05 -3.64
N LEU A 576 10.42 -14.97 -4.33
CA LEU A 576 10.46 -13.62 -3.77
C LEU A 576 9.49 -13.49 -2.58
N ARG A 577 8.25 -13.96 -2.73
CA ARG A 577 7.24 -13.99 -1.64
C ARG A 577 7.73 -14.86 -0.46
N LEU A 578 8.31 -16.03 -0.75
CA LEU A 578 8.85 -16.92 0.28
C LEU A 578 9.99 -16.27 1.06
N LYS A 579 10.97 -15.68 0.38
CA LYS A 579 12.07 -14.94 1.03
C LYS A 579 11.58 -13.79 1.90
N GLN A 580 10.56 -13.07 1.44
CA GLN A 580 9.93 -12.01 2.24
C GLN A 580 9.25 -12.55 3.49
N ALA A 581 8.49 -13.64 3.37
CA ALA A 581 7.84 -14.29 4.50
C ALA A 581 8.86 -14.77 5.53
N ILE A 582 9.93 -15.44 5.10
CA ILE A 582 11.03 -15.89 5.98
C ILE A 582 11.69 -14.71 6.69
N GLY A 583 11.86 -13.58 6.00
CA GLY A 583 12.43 -12.36 6.58
C GLY A 583 11.57 -11.70 7.68
N ARG A 584 10.28 -12.08 7.84
CA ARG A 584 9.37 -11.49 8.84
C ARG A 584 9.70 -11.85 10.28
N THR A 585 10.31 -12.99 10.48
CA THR A 585 10.75 -13.49 11.78
C THR A 585 12.27 -13.29 12.00
N ARG A 586 12.85 -12.31 11.28
CA ARG A 586 14.24 -11.90 11.36
C ARG A 586 14.38 -10.38 11.36
N ARG A 587 13.74 -9.72 12.32
CA ARG A 587 13.64 -8.24 12.34
C ARG A 587 14.72 -7.57 13.18
N ASN A 588 15.27 -8.23 14.17
CA ASN A 588 16.36 -7.71 15.00
C ASN A 588 17.47 -8.75 15.19
N GLU A 589 18.64 -8.33 15.64
CA GLU A 589 19.82 -9.17 15.78
C GLU A 589 19.72 -10.23 16.88
N HIS A 590 18.81 -10.04 17.81
CA HIS A 590 18.62 -10.93 18.98
C HIS A 590 17.47 -11.90 18.78
N GLN A 591 16.63 -11.69 17.79
CA GLN A 591 15.49 -12.55 17.51
C GLN A 591 15.94 -13.93 17.04
N LYS A 592 15.50 -14.96 17.75
CA LYS A 592 15.69 -16.37 17.38
C LYS A 592 14.44 -16.88 16.68
N SER A 593 14.57 -17.45 15.51
CA SER A 593 13.43 -18.01 14.80
C SER A 593 13.74 -19.36 14.16
N ALA A 594 12.70 -20.20 14.12
CA ALA A 594 12.68 -21.43 13.33
C ALA A 594 11.62 -21.28 12.24
N VAL A 595 11.99 -21.57 11.00
CA VAL A 595 11.05 -21.60 9.87
C VAL A 595 10.92 -23.03 9.40
N ILE A 596 9.70 -23.56 9.43
CA ILE A 596 9.38 -24.93 9.02
C ILE A 596 8.56 -24.86 7.73
N LEU A 597 9.06 -25.48 6.68
CA LEU A 597 8.40 -25.60 5.39
C LEU A 597 7.77 -26.99 5.25
N LEU A 598 6.45 -27.02 5.10
CA LEU A 598 5.67 -28.27 5.00
C LEU A 598 5.47 -28.73 3.54
N ASP A 599 6.05 -28.03 2.58
CA ASP A 599 5.88 -28.29 1.15
C ASP A 599 7.04 -29.12 0.61
N ASN A 600 6.85 -30.41 0.47
CA ASN A 600 7.86 -31.35 -0.02
C ASN A 600 8.26 -31.15 -1.50
N ARG A 601 7.57 -30.28 -2.25
CA ARG A 601 7.96 -29.93 -3.62
C ARG A 601 9.36 -29.29 -3.70
N ILE A 602 9.85 -28.74 -2.59
CA ILE A 602 11.20 -28.18 -2.49
C ILE A 602 12.27 -29.27 -2.62
N SER A 603 12.05 -30.44 -2.05
CA SER A 603 12.98 -31.58 -2.15
C SER A 603 12.69 -32.45 -3.37
N SER A 604 11.41 -32.64 -3.74
CA SER A 604 10.99 -33.60 -4.77
C SER A 604 11.01 -33.07 -6.21
N LYS A 605 10.91 -31.73 -6.42
CA LYS A 605 10.85 -31.13 -7.76
C LYS A 605 12.18 -30.52 -8.19
N ARG A 606 12.48 -30.58 -9.50
CA ARG A 606 13.75 -30.03 -10.07
C ARG A 606 13.94 -28.53 -9.76
N TYR A 607 12.86 -27.76 -9.69
CA TYR A 607 12.91 -26.34 -9.38
C TYR A 607 13.20 -26.06 -7.88
N GLY A 608 13.03 -27.04 -7.00
CA GLY A 608 13.30 -26.87 -5.58
C GLY A 608 14.72 -26.45 -5.27
N LYS A 609 15.72 -26.87 -6.08
CA LYS A 609 17.11 -26.41 -5.99
C LYS A 609 17.29 -24.90 -6.20
N GLN A 610 16.32 -24.22 -6.82
CA GLN A 610 16.34 -22.76 -6.98
C GLN A 610 15.72 -22.04 -5.77
N ILE A 611 14.94 -22.77 -4.97
CA ILE A 611 14.30 -22.25 -3.75
C ILE A 611 15.25 -22.41 -2.55
N GLN A 612 15.99 -23.52 -2.49
CA GLN A 612 17.03 -23.78 -1.49
C GLN A 612 18.21 -22.81 -1.63
#